data_cbc903343349ac7cd55fe0eca0515ce5
#
_entry.id   cbc903343349ac7cd55fe0eca0515ce5
#
_cell.length_a   1.000
_cell.length_b   1.000
_cell.length_c   1.000
_cell.angle_alpha   90.00
_cell.angle_beta   90.00
_cell.angle_gamma   90.00
#
_symmetry.space_group_name_H-M   'P 1'
#
loop_
_entity.id
_entity.type
_entity.pdbx_description
1 polymer ?
#
loop_
_entity_poly.entity_id
_entity_poly.type
_entity_poly.pdbx_seq_one_letter_code
_entity_poly.pdbx_strand_id
1 'polypeptide(L)'
;VQADILKEDQAQNTCIFSIEFALRMMGDIQEFFIAKKVRNYYSVSISGYHIAEAGANPISQLAFTLANGFTFVEYYRARGLKVDDFAPNFSFFFSNGLDSEYTVIGRVARRIWAVALRDLYG
;
A
#
# COMPACT_ATOMS: atom_id res chain seq x y z
N VAL A 1 9.00 -5.14 -10.49
CA VAL A 1 9.58 -5.07 -9.15
C VAL A 1 8.59 -4.39 -8.25
N GLN A 2 8.42 -4.90 -7.06
CA GLN A 2 7.41 -4.43 -6.09
C GLN A 2 8.07 -4.34 -4.72
N ALA A 3 7.63 -3.38 -3.92
CA ALA A 3 8.09 -3.25 -2.56
C ALA A 3 6.93 -2.87 -1.64
N ASP A 4 6.92 -3.44 -0.46
CA ASP A 4 6.03 -3.04 0.63
C ASP A 4 6.77 -3.33 1.94
N ILE A 5 7.52 -2.36 2.41
CA ILE A 5 8.35 -2.50 3.59
C ILE A 5 7.53 -2.58 4.88
N LEU A 6 6.33 -2.04 4.89
CA LEU A 6 5.49 -2.07 6.09
C LEU A 6 5.00 -3.50 6.35
N LYS A 7 4.60 -4.24 5.31
CA LYS A 7 4.19 -5.64 5.47
C LYS A 7 5.37 -6.53 5.83
N GLU A 8 6.57 -6.21 5.35
CA GLU A 8 7.78 -6.97 5.69
C GLU A 8 8.07 -6.89 7.18
N ASP A 9 7.90 -5.73 7.78
CA ASP A 9 8.06 -5.56 9.22
C ASP A 9 6.93 -6.23 10.01
N GLN A 10 5.69 -6.02 9.55
CA GLN A 10 4.50 -6.46 10.28
C GLN A 10 4.26 -7.97 10.23
N ALA A 11 4.53 -8.60 9.10
CA ALA A 11 4.05 -9.96 8.84
C ALA A 11 5.15 -10.94 8.41
N GLN A 12 6.23 -10.49 7.82
CA GLN A 12 7.26 -11.39 7.29
C GLN A 12 8.52 -11.42 8.15
N ASN A 13 8.73 -10.38 8.95
CA ASN A 13 9.92 -10.24 9.81
C ASN A 13 11.24 -10.40 9.02
N THR A 14 11.27 -9.87 7.80
CA THR A 14 12.39 -9.99 6.87
C THR A 14 13.08 -8.66 6.59
N CYS A 15 12.77 -7.62 7.35
CA CYS A 15 13.38 -6.30 7.16
C CYS A 15 14.89 -6.32 7.45
N ILE A 16 15.66 -5.86 6.48
CA ILE A 16 17.11 -5.65 6.63
C ILE A 16 17.38 -4.22 7.10
N PHE A 17 16.55 -3.27 6.68
CA PHE A 17 16.69 -1.85 6.99
C PHE A 17 15.61 -1.40 7.97
N SER A 18 15.88 -0.30 8.69
CA SER A 18 14.84 0.32 9.50
C SER A 18 13.68 0.82 8.63
N ILE A 19 12.49 0.92 9.21
CA ILE A 19 11.31 1.44 8.50
C ILE A 19 11.58 2.85 7.98
N GLU A 20 12.18 3.70 8.80
CA GLU A 20 12.49 5.08 8.41
C GLU A 20 13.38 5.14 7.17
N PHE A 21 14.48 4.39 7.16
CA PHE A 21 15.38 4.34 6.02
C PHE A 21 14.70 3.78 4.77
N ALA A 22 13.94 2.70 4.93
CA ALA A 22 13.24 2.05 3.82
C ALA A 22 12.17 2.97 3.22
N LEU A 23 11.43 3.72 4.03
CA LEU A 23 10.49 4.71 3.55
C LEU A 23 11.18 5.83 2.77
N ARG A 24 12.32 6.30 3.24
CA ARG A 24 13.12 7.30 2.52
C ARG A 24 13.57 6.79 1.16
N MET A 25 14.04 5.56 1.10
CA MET A 25 14.44 4.92 -0.15
C MET A 25 13.26 4.80 -1.11
N MET A 26 12.10 4.38 -0.63
CA MET A 26 10.88 4.28 -1.45
C MET A 26 10.43 5.66 -1.96
N GLY A 27 10.55 6.69 -1.12
CA GLY A 27 10.26 8.06 -1.53
C GLY A 27 11.19 8.55 -2.64
N ASP A 28 12.49 8.25 -2.54
CA ASP A 28 13.47 8.60 -3.57
C ASP A 28 13.17 7.88 -4.90
N ILE A 29 12.81 6.61 -4.83
CA ILE A 29 12.41 5.82 -6.01
C ILE A 29 11.17 6.44 -6.66
N GLN A 30 10.18 6.82 -5.87
CA GLN A 30 8.95 7.40 -6.39
C GLN A 30 9.19 8.76 -7.05
N GLU A 31 10.03 9.60 -6.46
CA GLU A 31 10.41 10.87 -7.08
C GLU A 31 11.11 10.67 -8.42
N PHE A 32 12.00 9.69 -8.50
CA PHE A 32 12.66 9.33 -9.75
C PHE A 32 11.66 8.88 -10.81
N PHE A 33 10.70 8.05 -10.44
CA PHE A 33 9.69 7.56 -11.37
C PHE A 33 8.80 8.69 -11.91
N ILE A 34 8.43 9.63 -11.06
CA ILE A 34 7.67 10.80 -11.48
C ILE A 34 8.49 11.68 -12.43
N ALA A 35 9.73 11.97 -12.06
CA ALA A 35 10.62 12.82 -12.88
C ALA A 35 10.93 12.22 -14.25
N LYS A 36 11.08 10.89 -14.32
CA LYS A 36 11.41 10.17 -15.56
C LYS A 36 10.18 9.62 -16.30
N LYS A 37 8.97 9.85 -15.77
CA LYS A 37 7.71 9.38 -16.35
C LYS A 37 7.74 7.86 -16.62
N VAL A 38 8.23 7.08 -15.67
CA VAL A 38 8.30 5.62 -15.76
C VAL A 38 6.89 5.06 -15.80
N ARG A 39 6.63 4.15 -16.74
CA ARG A 39 5.34 3.48 -16.93
C ARG A 39 5.47 1.98 -16.71
N ASN A 40 4.32 1.34 -16.46
CA ASN A 40 4.22 -0.12 -16.31
C ASN A 40 5.12 -0.67 -15.20
N TYR A 41 5.24 0.09 -14.12
CA TYR A 41 6.03 -0.29 -12.97
C TYR A 41 5.26 0.07 -11.69
N TYR A 42 5.08 -0.90 -10.82
CA TYR A 42 4.47 -0.67 -9.52
C TYR A 42 5.57 -0.44 -8.49
N SER A 43 5.70 0.79 -8.03
CA SER A 43 6.70 1.13 -7.01
C SER A 43 6.33 0.56 -5.65
N VAL A 44 5.04 0.44 -5.38
CA VAL A 44 4.53 -0.10 -4.12
C VAL A 44 3.46 -1.14 -4.43
N SER A 45 3.62 -2.33 -3.87
CA SER A 45 2.60 -3.38 -3.90
C SER A 45 2.12 -3.63 -2.48
N ILE A 46 1.01 -3.00 -2.13
CA ILE A 46 0.44 -3.05 -0.78
C ILE A 46 -0.35 -4.35 -0.67
N SER A 47 0.17 -5.29 0.13
CA SER A 47 -0.31 -6.65 0.15
C SER A 47 -0.94 -7.03 1.49
N GLY A 48 -2.21 -7.42 1.46
CA GLY A 48 -2.88 -8.07 2.58
C GLY A 48 -2.62 -9.56 2.69
N TYR A 49 -2.09 -10.18 1.63
CA TYR A 49 -1.85 -11.62 1.62
C TYR A 49 -0.95 -12.06 2.78
N HIS A 50 0.19 -11.40 2.97
CA HIS A 50 1.14 -11.76 4.02
C HIS A 50 0.59 -11.53 5.42
N ILE A 51 -0.23 -10.51 5.58
CA ILE A 51 -0.91 -10.21 6.85
C ILE A 51 -1.91 -11.32 7.16
N ALA A 52 -2.65 -11.79 6.17
CA ALA A 52 -3.58 -12.91 6.33
C ALA A 52 -2.84 -14.21 6.65
N GLU A 53 -1.72 -14.50 5.98
CA GLU A 53 -0.89 -15.68 6.27
C GLU A 53 -0.27 -15.63 7.66
N ALA A 54 -0.05 -14.45 8.20
CA ALA A 54 0.42 -14.27 9.58
C ALA A 54 -0.68 -14.48 10.62
N GLY A 55 -1.92 -14.75 10.20
CA GLY A 55 -3.03 -15.08 11.09
C GLY A 55 -4.13 -14.05 11.23
N ALA A 56 -4.10 -12.97 10.44
CA ALA A 56 -5.15 -11.95 10.51
C ALA A 56 -6.47 -12.48 9.93
N ASN A 57 -7.57 -12.10 10.58
CA ASN A 57 -8.91 -12.36 10.03
C ASN A 57 -9.20 -11.38 8.87
N PRO A 58 -10.29 -11.59 8.09
CA PRO A 58 -10.60 -10.73 6.95
C PRO A 58 -10.70 -9.24 7.29
N ILE A 59 -11.31 -8.90 8.43
CA ILE A 59 -11.45 -7.50 8.86
C ILE A 59 -10.09 -6.88 9.16
N SER A 60 -9.27 -7.61 9.92
CA SER A 60 -7.92 -7.14 10.26
C SER A 60 -7.01 -7.04 9.04
N GLN A 61 -7.11 -7.99 8.10
CA GLN A 61 -6.39 -7.92 6.83
C GLN A 61 -6.72 -6.63 6.09
N LEU A 62 -8.00 -6.34 5.94
CA LEU A 62 -8.46 -5.13 5.26
C LEU A 62 -7.96 -3.86 5.97
N ALA A 63 -8.14 -3.80 7.29
CA ALA A 63 -7.76 -2.63 8.07
C ALA A 63 -6.26 -2.33 7.97
N PHE A 64 -5.42 -3.33 8.18
CA PHE A 64 -3.97 -3.15 8.12
C PHE A 64 -3.48 -2.81 6.71
N THR A 65 -4.06 -3.43 5.70
CA THR A 65 -3.68 -3.17 4.31
C THR A 65 -4.00 -1.74 3.91
N LEU A 66 -5.20 -1.27 4.23
CA LEU A 66 -5.57 0.13 3.95
C LEU A 66 -4.77 1.11 4.78
N ALA A 67 -4.49 0.80 6.05
CA ALA A 67 -3.64 1.64 6.89
C ALA A 67 -2.24 1.79 6.29
N ASN A 68 -1.66 0.70 5.78
CA ASN A 68 -0.38 0.75 5.08
C ASN A 68 -0.45 1.63 3.83
N GLY A 69 -1.51 1.50 3.06
CA GLY A 69 -1.74 2.34 1.87
C GLY A 69 -1.81 3.81 2.22
N PHE A 70 -2.57 4.18 3.24
CA PHE A 70 -2.66 5.57 3.69
C PHE A 70 -1.34 6.08 4.26
N THR A 71 -0.57 5.23 4.92
CA THR A 71 0.78 5.59 5.40
C THR A 71 1.69 5.99 4.25
N PHE A 72 1.70 5.23 3.16
CA PHE A 72 2.47 5.57 1.97
C PHE A 72 1.99 6.89 1.34
N VAL A 73 0.68 7.09 1.24
CA VAL A 73 0.12 8.34 0.72
C VAL A 73 0.57 9.53 1.56
N GLU A 74 0.44 9.43 2.87
CA GLU A 74 0.84 10.50 3.79
C GLU A 74 2.34 10.79 3.70
N TYR A 75 3.17 9.74 3.65
CA TYR A 75 4.61 9.90 3.55
C TYR A 75 5.02 10.60 2.26
N TYR A 76 4.43 10.21 1.14
CA TYR A 76 4.76 10.83 -0.15
C TYR A 76 4.25 12.27 -0.23
N ARG A 77 3.09 12.56 0.35
CA ARG A 77 2.59 13.93 0.45
C ARG A 77 3.49 14.80 1.33
N ALA A 78 3.99 14.25 2.42
CA ALA A 78 4.92 14.97 3.30
C ALA A 78 6.23 15.33 2.58
N ARG A 79 6.60 14.58 1.56
CA ARG A 79 7.75 14.89 0.70
C ARG A 79 7.42 15.90 -0.39
N GLY A 80 6.18 16.37 -0.48
CA GLY A 80 5.76 17.34 -1.47
C GLY A 80 5.29 16.75 -2.79
N LEU A 81 5.10 15.42 -2.87
CA LEU A 81 4.60 14.77 -4.08
C LEU A 81 3.08 14.92 -4.18
N LYS A 82 2.59 15.00 -5.42
CA LYS A 82 1.14 15.08 -5.69
C LYS A 82 0.55 13.69 -5.79
N VAL A 83 -0.64 13.51 -5.22
CA VAL A 83 -1.34 12.21 -5.23
C VAL A 83 -1.53 11.69 -6.66
N ASP A 84 -1.94 12.52 -7.59
CA ASP A 84 -2.17 12.13 -8.97
C ASP A 84 -0.91 11.61 -9.68
N ASP A 85 0.26 12.04 -9.23
CA ASP A 85 1.53 11.62 -9.83
C ASP A 85 1.98 10.24 -9.34
N PHE A 86 1.70 9.87 -8.09
CA PHE A 86 2.18 8.60 -7.54
C PHE A 86 1.09 7.53 -7.38
N ALA A 87 -0.16 7.91 -7.22
CA ALA A 87 -1.24 6.94 -6.97
C ALA A 87 -1.36 5.86 -8.06
N PRO A 88 -1.17 6.16 -9.36
CA PRO A 88 -1.21 5.13 -10.39
C PRO A 88 -0.15 4.04 -10.25
N ASN A 89 0.91 4.29 -9.48
CA ASN A 89 1.99 3.31 -9.25
C ASN A 89 1.73 2.41 -8.05
N PHE A 90 0.61 2.61 -7.34
CA PHE A 90 0.20 1.75 -6.24
C PHE A 90 -0.59 0.56 -6.75
N SER A 91 -0.35 -0.59 -6.17
CA SER A 91 -1.20 -1.76 -6.39
C SER A 91 -1.55 -2.38 -5.04
N PHE A 92 -2.73 -2.97 -4.97
CA PHE A 92 -3.21 -3.69 -3.80
C PHE A 92 -3.51 -5.12 -4.17
N PHE A 93 -3.24 -6.06 -3.27
CA PHE A 93 -3.83 -7.37 -3.38
C PHE A 93 -4.12 -7.97 -2.01
N PHE A 94 -5.10 -8.86 -1.98
CA PHE A 94 -5.61 -9.47 -0.78
C PHE A 94 -5.61 -10.98 -0.92
N SER A 95 -5.53 -11.68 0.21
CA SER A 95 -5.86 -13.10 0.23
C SER A 95 -7.38 -13.24 0.15
N ASN A 96 -7.86 -13.95 -0.86
CA ASN A 96 -9.28 -14.21 -1.06
C ASN A 96 -9.54 -15.72 -0.96
N GLY A 97 -10.46 -16.07 -0.07
CA GLY A 97 -10.91 -17.44 0.09
C GLY A 97 -12.32 -17.67 -0.44
N LEU A 98 -12.89 -18.83 -0.12
CA LEU A 98 -14.25 -19.19 -0.54
C LEU A 98 -15.34 -18.55 0.31
N ASP A 99 -15.01 -18.07 1.49
CA ASP A 99 -15.99 -17.43 2.38
C ASP A 99 -16.50 -16.12 1.78
N SER A 100 -17.79 -15.84 2.01
CA SER A 100 -18.44 -14.64 1.50
C SER A 100 -17.78 -13.34 1.99
N GLU A 101 -17.15 -13.36 3.16
CA GLU A 101 -16.46 -12.21 3.72
C GLU A 101 -15.34 -11.69 2.80
N TYR A 102 -14.65 -12.59 2.09
CA TYR A 102 -13.57 -12.18 1.17
C TYR A 102 -14.11 -11.40 -0.04
N THR A 103 -15.29 -11.73 -0.50
CA THR A 103 -15.95 -10.94 -1.55
C THR A 103 -16.28 -9.53 -1.07
N VAL A 104 -16.76 -9.42 0.16
CA VAL A 104 -17.09 -8.14 0.78
C VAL A 104 -15.83 -7.28 0.97
N ILE A 105 -14.70 -7.89 1.36
CA ILE A 105 -13.42 -7.18 1.52
C ILE A 105 -13.07 -6.39 0.26
N GLY A 106 -13.12 -7.01 -0.90
CA GLY A 106 -12.75 -6.35 -2.15
C GLY A 106 -13.64 -5.14 -2.45
N ARG A 107 -14.92 -5.27 -2.25
CA ARG A 107 -15.87 -4.18 -2.45
C ARG A 107 -15.66 -3.04 -1.46
N VAL A 108 -15.52 -3.37 -0.20
CA VAL A 108 -15.34 -2.37 0.87
C VAL A 108 -14.00 -1.65 0.69
N ALA A 109 -12.94 -2.37 0.36
CA ALA A 109 -11.62 -1.77 0.12
C ALA A 109 -11.67 -0.72 -0.99
N ARG A 110 -12.30 -1.04 -2.10
CA ARG A 110 -12.42 -0.09 -3.21
C ARG A 110 -13.20 1.15 -2.82
N ARG A 111 -14.27 0.97 -2.08
CA ARG A 111 -15.10 2.09 -1.63
C ARG A 111 -14.37 2.98 -0.64
N ILE A 112 -13.74 2.39 0.37
CA ILE A 112 -12.99 3.16 1.38
C ILE A 112 -11.85 3.92 0.72
N TRP A 113 -11.09 3.26 -0.15
CA TRP A 113 -9.99 3.90 -0.85
C TRP A 113 -10.44 5.09 -1.69
N ALA A 114 -11.49 4.91 -2.50
CA ALA A 114 -12.02 5.96 -3.34
C ALA A 114 -12.54 7.15 -2.55
N VAL A 115 -13.32 6.89 -1.49
CA VAL A 115 -13.90 7.96 -0.65
C VAL A 115 -12.80 8.70 0.10
N ALA A 116 -11.85 7.97 0.70
CA ALA A 116 -10.77 8.59 1.46
C ALA A 116 -9.85 9.44 0.58
N LEU A 117 -9.48 8.95 -0.60
CA LEU A 117 -8.64 9.75 -1.49
C LEU A 117 -9.37 10.98 -2.00
N ARG A 118 -10.65 10.88 -2.30
CA ARG A 118 -11.45 12.02 -2.71
C ARG A 118 -11.59 13.08 -1.62
N ASP A 119 -11.97 12.64 -0.41
CA ASP A 119 -12.38 13.56 0.65
C ASP A 119 -11.21 14.09 1.48
N LEU A 120 -10.15 13.30 1.64
CA LEU A 120 -8.99 13.67 2.44
C LEU A 120 -7.83 14.24 1.61
N TYR A 121 -7.71 13.79 0.38
CA TYR A 121 -6.55 14.12 -0.45
C TYR A 121 -6.91 14.82 -1.77
N GLY A 122 -8.19 14.93 -2.07
CA GLY A 122 -8.65 15.52 -3.32
C GLY A 122 -8.48 14.59 -4.49
#